data_5cd3533eb908af88e6e8d481ddd2efa4
#
_entry.id   5cd3533eb908af88e6e8d481ddd2efa4
#
_cell.length_a   1.000
_cell.length_b   1.000
_cell.length_c   1.000
_cell.angle_alpha   90.00
_cell.angle_beta   90.00
_cell.angle_gamma   90.00
#
_symmetry.space_group_name_H-M   'P 1'
#
loop_
_entity.id
_entity.type
_entity.pdbx_description
1 polymer ?
#
loop_
_entity_poly.entity_id
_entity_poly.type
_entity_poly.pdbx_seq_one_letter_code
_entity_poly.pdbx_strand_id
1 'polypeptide(L)'
;MNIPQLDSTYIANTYARFPVTIARGKGSLVWDADDKVYIDMATGIAVNSFGIADPAWIRAVTEQLCTVQHASNLYYTAPDAQLAQLLCEKTGMKKVFFSNSGAEANECAIKAARKYAADHKGPEYHTIITLKNSFHGRTITTLAATGQDVFHHDFLPLTEGFAYAEANNLDDLKAQVAAHKCAAIMMEVVQGEGGVIPLTQEFVKGAAQLAAEQDLLLICDEVQIGNGRSGKLYGYMHYGITPDIVSTAKGLGGGLPLGATLLGEKVQDVLTPGSHGSTFGGNPVCCAGALSILHRLDGPLLQSVREKSDFIVKALTGAKGVRSVTGLGLMLGVETERPVKDVISECMARGVLVISAKNKVRLLPALNIPMAQLEQAVSVLKDVCAGE
;
A
#
# COMPACT_ATOMS: atom_id res chain seq x y z
N MET A 1 -7.86 19.40 -29.19
CA MET A 1 -7.12 18.21 -28.68
C MET A 1 -8.07 17.37 -27.86
N ASN A 2 -8.07 16.05 -28.04
CA ASN A 2 -8.75 15.13 -27.14
C ASN A 2 -7.92 14.89 -25.86
N ILE A 3 -8.48 14.22 -24.84
CA ILE A 3 -7.80 14.03 -23.54
C ILE A 3 -6.45 13.31 -23.66
N PRO A 4 -6.30 12.21 -24.43
CA PRO A 4 -4.99 11.59 -24.65
C PRO A 4 -3.95 12.51 -25.31
N GLN A 5 -4.38 13.38 -26.22
CA GLN A 5 -3.48 14.38 -26.83
C GLN A 5 -3.04 15.47 -25.85
N LEU A 6 -3.95 15.93 -24.99
CA LEU A 6 -3.61 16.88 -23.92
C LEU A 6 -2.62 16.24 -22.93
N ASP A 7 -2.87 15.00 -22.51
CA ASP A 7 -1.99 14.26 -21.62
C ASP A 7 -0.58 14.13 -22.20
N SER A 8 -0.48 13.61 -23.43
CA SER A 8 0.84 13.40 -24.08
C SER A 8 1.60 14.69 -24.37
N THR A 9 0.89 15.83 -24.49
CA THR A 9 1.51 17.12 -24.76
C THR A 9 2.02 17.83 -23.50
N TYR A 10 1.26 17.72 -22.39
CA TYR A 10 1.49 18.57 -21.22
C TYR A 10 1.86 17.81 -19.93
N ILE A 11 1.66 16.49 -19.86
CA ILE A 11 2.05 15.68 -18.71
C ILE A 11 3.37 14.95 -19.02
N ALA A 12 4.31 14.99 -18.08
CA ALA A 12 5.58 14.28 -18.22
C ALA A 12 5.32 12.78 -18.48
N ASN A 13 6.00 12.22 -19.49
CA ASN A 13 5.80 10.85 -19.97
C ASN A 13 6.42 9.81 -19.04
N THR A 14 5.94 9.75 -17.79
CA THR A 14 6.38 8.81 -16.75
C THR A 14 5.47 7.59 -16.60
N TYR A 15 4.33 7.57 -17.29
CA TYR A 15 3.33 6.52 -17.18
C TYR A 15 2.93 5.94 -18.54
N ALA A 16 2.95 4.62 -18.68
CA ALA A 16 2.33 3.91 -19.81
C ALA A 16 0.83 3.73 -19.52
N ARG A 17 0.00 4.67 -19.99
CA ARG A 17 -1.45 4.63 -19.74
C ARG A 17 -2.17 3.60 -20.59
N PHE A 18 -3.16 2.95 -20.01
CA PHE A 18 -4.13 2.17 -20.78
C PHE A 18 -5.01 3.08 -21.64
N PRO A 19 -5.48 2.64 -22.81
CA PRO A 19 -6.27 3.45 -23.74
C PRO A 19 -7.74 3.58 -23.29
N VAL A 20 -7.95 4.00 -22.04
CA VAL A 20 -9.28 4.21 -21.44
C VAL A 20 -9.28 5.57 -20.76
N THR A 21 -10.21 6.44 -21.15
CA THR A 21 -10.43 7.73 -20.50
C THR A 21 -11.58 7.61 -19.51
N ILE A 22 -11.27 7.44 -18.24
CA ILE A 22 -12.28 7.33 -17.17
C ILE A 22 -12.99 8.69 -17.03
N ALA A 23 -14.31 8.70 -17.23
CA ALA A 23 -15.14 9.89 -17.14
C ALA A 23 -15.91 9.98 -15.82
N ARG A 24 -16.39 8.84 -15.28
CA ARG A 24 -17.16 8.79 -14.03
C ARG A 24 -17.08 7.39 -13.41
N GLY A 25 -17.49 7.28 -12.15
CA GLY A 25 -17.54 6.00 -11.45
C GLY A 25 -18.56 5.99 -10.32
N LYS A 26 -18.96 4.79 -9.91
CA LYS A 26 -19.81 4.56 -8.73
C LYS A 26 -19.56 3.16 -8.16
N GLY A 27 -19.11 3.08 -6.92
CA GLY A 27 -18.71 1.81 -6.30
C GLY A 27 -17.58 1.15 -7.09
N SER A 28 -17.77 -0.08 -7.53
CA SER A 28 -16.79 -0.82 -8.34
C SER A 28 -17.00 -0.69 -9.85
N LEU A 29 -17.90 0.18 -10.31
CA LEU A 29 -18.11 0.44 -11.73
C LEU A 29 -17.51 1.77 -12.13
N VAL A 30 -16.87 1.79 -13.31
CA VAL A 30 -16.39 2.99 -13.97
C VAL A 30 -16.89 3.04 -15.40
N TRP A 31 -17.03 4.25 -15.92
CA TRP A 31 -17.43 4.52 -17.30
C TRP A 31 -16.35 5.34 -17.99
N ASP A 32 -16.04 4.98 -19.20
CA ASP A 32 -15.17 5.80 -20.02
C ASP A 32 -15.93 6.95 -20.71
N ALA A 33 -15.21 7.71 -21.54
CA ALA A 33 -15.77 8.84 -22.28
C ALA A 33 -16.81 8.44 -23.32
N ASP A 34 -16.86 7.18 -23.73
CA ASP A 34 -17.80 6.61 -24.69
C ASP A 34 -18.94 5.85 -23.99
N ASP A 35 -19.12 6.06 -22.66
CA ASP A 35 -20.11 5.42 -21.81
C ASP A 35 -19.96 3.88 -21.71
N LYS A 36 -18.86 3.30 -22.13
CA LYS A 36 -18.57 1.89 -21.88
C LYS A 36 -18.32 1.66 -20.40
N VAL A 37 -18.95 0.61 -19.85
CA VAL A 37 -18.88 0.24 -18.44
C VAL A 37 -17.77 -0.77 -18.20
N TYR A 38 -17.07 -0.60 -17.08
CA TYR A 38 -16.04 -1.53 -16.63
C TYR A 38 -16.22 -1.84 -15.13
N ILE A 39 -15.92 -3.06 -14.75
CA ILE A 39 -15.73 -3.44 -13.34
C ILE A 39 -14.27 -3.12 -12.98
N ASP A 40 -14.07 -2.24 -11.99
CA ASP A 40 -12.75 -1.83 -11.52
C ASP A 40 -12.22 -2.83 -10.49
N MET A 41 -11.28 -3.67 -10.92
CA MET A 41 -10.55 -4.61 -10.07
C MET A 41 -9.16 -4.07 -9.65
N ALA A 42 -8.88 -2.77 -9.86
CA ALA A 42 -7.61 -2.12 -9.55
C ALA A 42 -7.71 -1.05 -8.46
N THR A 43 -8.86 -0.35 -8.37
CA THR A 43 -9.17 0.71 -7.39
C THR A 43 -8.10 1.79 -7.25
N GLY A 44 -7.46 2.19 -8.39
CA GLY A 44 -6.36 3.15 -8.35
C GLY A 44 -5.13 2.63 -7.58
N ILE A 45 -4.83 1.35 -7.67
CA ILE A 45 -3.78 0.61 -6.94
C ILE A 45 -4.06 0.58 -5.42
N ALA A 46 -5.17 -0.05 -5.05
CA ALA A 46 -5.64 -0.23 -3.66
C ALA A 46 -5.96 1.08 -2.91
N VAL A 47 -6.36 2.14 -3.61
CA VAL A 47 -6.67 3.45 -3.03
C VAL A 47 -8.16 3.59 -2.69
N ASN A 48 -9.06 3.31 -3.62
CA ASN A 48 -10.50 3.48 -3.46
C ASN A 48 -11.08 2.32 -2.62
N SER A 49 -10.84 2.32 -1.30
CA SER A 49 -11.21 1.21 -0.41
C SER A 49 -12.70 0.85 -0.47
N PHE A 50 -13.59 1.84 -0.55
CA PHE A 50 -15.04 1.67 -0.68
C PHE A 50 -15.55 1.92 -2.10
N GLY A 51 -14.67 1.85 -3.10
CA GLY A 51 -14.99 2.16 -4.49
C GLY A 51 -15.09 3.65 -4.76
N ILE A 52 -15.53 3.99 -5.98
CA ILE A 52 -15.61 5.37 -6.45
C ILE A 52 -16.93 6.00 -6.00
N ALA A 53 -16.87 7.28 -5.65
CA ALA A 53 -18.02 8.10 -5.24
C ALA A 53 -18.81 7.50 -4.06
N ASP A 54 -18.10 6.96 -3.06
CA ASP A 54 -18.72 6.46 -1.83
C ASP A 54 -19.44 7.58 -1.08
N PRO A 55 -20.76 7.47 -0.82
CA PRO A 55 -21.55 8.58 -0.29
C PRO A 55 -21.14 9.04 1.12
N ALA A 56 -20.69 8.11 1.98
CA ALA A 56 -20.28 8.45 3.33
C ALA A 56 -18.95 9.18 3.34
N TRP A 57 -17.99 8.76 2.51
CA TRP A 57 -16.72 9.43 2.33
C TRP A 57 -16.90 10.82 1.72
N ILE A 58 -17.71 10.96 0.64
CA ILE A 58 -18.01 12.25 0.01
C ILE A 58 -18.59 13.22 1.03
N ARG A 59 -19.57 12.79 1.85
CA ARG A 59 -20.18 13.63 2.88
C ARG A 59 -19.15 14.15 3.87
N ALA A 60 -18.33 13.27 4.45
CA ALA A 60 -17.31 13.65 5.41
C ALA A 60 -16.30 14.65 4.83
N VAL A 61 -15.84 14.40 3.60
CA VAL A 61 -14.92 15.29 2.88
C VAL A 61 -15.55 16.64 2.59
N THR A 62 -16.80 16.67 2.09
CA THR A 62 -17.51 17.91 1.74
C THR A 62 -17.83 18.76 2.97
N GLU A 63 -18.32 18.16 4.05
CA GLU A 63 -18.58 18.84 5.32
C GLU A 63 -17.31 19.49 5.87
N GLN A 64 -16.19 18.76 5.88
CA GLN A 64 -14.92 19.32 6.34
C GLN A 64 -14.37 20.38 5.40
N LEU A 65 -14.52 20.22 4.09
CA LEU A 65 -14.10 21.21 3.09
C LEU A 65 -14.85 22.55 3.28
N CYS A 66 -16.12 22.49 3.65
CA CYS A 66 -16.94 23.67 3.95
C CYS A 66 -16.61 24.31 5.31
N THR A 67 -15.84 23.64 6.16
CA THR A 67 -15.47 24.11 7.49
C THR A 67 -14.06 24.72 7.50
N VAL A 68 -13.05 23.90 7.34
CA VAL A 68 -11.63 24.27 7.26
C VAL A 68 -10.91 23.32 6.34
N GLN A 69 -10.44 23.80 5.19
CA GLN A 69 -9.72 22.99 4.22
C GLN A 69 -8.22 22.81 4.54
N HIS A 70 -7.63 23.80 5.24
CA HIS A 70 -6.23 23.75 5.66
C HIS A 70 -5.96 24.81 6.74
N ALA A 71 -5.14 24.46 7.74
CA ALA A 71 -4.80 25.36 8.83
C ALA A 71 -3.32 25.40 9.20
N SER A 72 -2.44 24.66 8.48
CA SER A 72 -1.04 24.44 8.88
C SER A 72 -0.89 23.64 10.21
N ASN A 73 0.20 22.90 10.33
CA ASN A 73 0.55 22.19 11.58
C ASN A 73 1.06 23.11 12.72
N LEU A 74 0.93 24.42 12.54
CA LEU A 74 1.15 25.41 13.61
C LEU A 74 -0.10 25.59 14.48
N TYR A 75 -1.25 25.11 14.06
CA TYR A 75 -2.52 25.17 14.78
C TYR A 75 -3.15 23.78 14.89
N TYR A 76 -3.94 23.56 15.92
CA TYR A 76 -4.66 22.31 16.11
C TYR A 76 -5.89 22.26 15.22
N THR A 77 -6.17 21.08 14.65
CA THR A 77 -7.44 20.76 14.02
C THR A 77 -8.03 19.47 14.62
N ALA A 78 -9.36 19.36 14.63
CA ALA A 78 -10.00 18.20 15.22
C ALA A 78 -9.81 16.90 14.39
N PRO A 79 -9.94 16.92 13.04
CA PRO A 79 -9.89 15.68 12.27
C PRO A 79 -8.56 14.93 12.35
N ASP A 80 -7.42 15.63 12.37
CA ASP A 80 -6.10 15.00 12.45
C ASP A 80 -5.86 14.39 13.83
N ALA A 81 -6.22 15.12 14.92
CA ALA A 81 -6.10 14.60 16.27
C ALA A 81 -7.00 13.37 16.50
N GLN A 82 -8.26 13.41 16.01
CA GLN A 82 -9.19 12.28 16.09
C GLN A 82 -8.72 11.08 15.25
N LEU A 83 -8.16 11.32 14.08
CA LEU A 83 -7.60 10.26 13.23
C LEU A 83 -6.39 9.62 13.90
N ALA A 84 -5.49 10.40 14.50
CA ALA A 84 -4.34 9.90 15.25
C ALA A 84 -4.79 9.04 16.42
N GLN A 85 -5.75 9.53 17.22
CA GLN A 85 -6.34 8.76 18.32
C GLN A 85 -6.88 7.41 17.82
N LEU A 86 -7.74 7.42 16.79
CA LEU A 86 -8.37 6.21 16.26
C LEU A 86 -7.34 5.20 15.74
N LEU A 87 -6.29 5.66 15.06
CA LEU A 87 -5.20 4.81 14.59
C LEU A 87 -4.44 4.19 15.77
N CYS A 88 -4.10 4.97 16.78
CA CYS A 88 -3.42 4.48 17.98
C CYS A 88 -4.26 3.46 18.75
N GLU A 89 -5.55 3.73 18.97
CA GLU A 89 -6.48 2.81 19.66
C GLU A 89 -6.65 1.48 18.91
N LYS A 90 -6.75 1.50 17.58
CA LYS A 90 -6.92 0.29 16.77
C LYS A 90 -5.62 -0.53 16.63
N THR A 91 -4.46 0.05 16.83
CA THR A 91 -3.16 -0.60 16.56
C THR A 91 -2.30 -0.84 17.80
N GLY A 92 -2.56 -0.13 18.90
CA GLY A 92 -1.69 -0.10 20.09
C GLY A 92 -0.45 0.80 19.90
N MET A 93 -0.28 1.44 18.75
CA MET A 93 0.76 2.46 18.52
C MET A 93 0.52 3.69 19.40
N LYS A 94 1.51 4.56 19.56
CA LYS A 94 1.50 5.64 20.55
C LYS A 94 1.30 7.01 19.93
N LYS A 95 1.94 7.28 18.80
CA LYS A 95 1.85 8.56 18.08
C LYS A 95 1.79 8.35 16.58
N VAL A 96 1.31 9.37 15.89
CA VAL A 96 1.20 9.36 14.43
C VAL A 96 1.82 10.63 13.88
N PHE A 97 2.67 10.50 12.87
CA PHE A 97 3.06 11.59 11.98
C PHE A 97 2.27 11.47 10.68
N PHE A 98 1.61 12.53 10.25
CA PHE A 98 0.87 12.56 8.99
C PHE A 98 1.68 13.15 7.85
N SER A 99 1.52 12.59 6.66
CA SER A 99 2.13 13.00 5.40
C SER A 99 1.10 12.92 4.25
N ASN A 100 1.53 13.02 3.00
CA ASN A 100 0.62 13.06 1.84
C ASN A 100 0.68 11.80 0.97
N SER A 101 1.64 10.93 1.20
CA SER A 101 1.89 9.75 0.37
C SER A 101 2.57 8.64 1.16
N GLY A 102 2.57 7.42 0.58
CA GLY A 102 3.33 6.31 1.14
C GLY A 102 4.83 6.54 1.13
N ALA A 103 5.36 7.21 0.10
CA ALA A 103 6.78 7.56 0.06
C ALA A 103 7.17 8.50 1.22
N GLU A 104 6.38 9.54 1.49
CA GLU A 104 6.63 10.45 2.62
C GLU A 104 6.45 9.74 3.97
N ALA A 105 5.49 8.82 4.10
CA ALA A 105 5.35 8.00 5.30
C ALA A 105 6.59 7.13 5.53
N ASN A 106 7.13 6.53 4.48
CA ASN A 106 8.36 5.74 4.54
C ASN A 106 9.60 6.61 4.80
N GLU A 107 9.69 7.83 4.25
CA GLU A 107 10.74 8.79 4.60
C GLU A 107 10.74 9.08 6.10
N CYS A 108 9.56 9.32 6.69
CA CYS A 108 9.41 9.51 8.13
C CYS A 108 9.86 8.27 8.92
N ALA A 109 9.45 7.07 8.50
CA ALA A 109 9.83 5.81 9.14
C ALA A 109 11.35 5.59 9.13
N ILE A 110 12.00 5.84 7.97
CA ILE A 110 13.45 5.75 7.79
C ILE A 110 14.17 6.76 8.69
N LYS A 111 13.71 8.03 8.71
CA LYS A 111 14.28 9.08 9.55
C LYS A 111 14.14 8.76 11.04
N ALA A 112 12.96 8.29 11.47
CA ALA A 112 12.72 7.90 12.86
C ALA A 112 13.65 6.75 13.29
N ALA A 113 13.81 5.74 12.42
CA ALA A 113 14.68 4.60 12.70
C ALA A 113 16.16 5.00 12.79
N ARG A 114 16.64 5.80 11.85
CA ARG A 114 18.03 6.29 11.86
C ARG A 114 18.32 7.19 13.06
N LYS A 115 17.39 8.09 13.39
CA LYS A 115 17.56 8.96 14.57
C LYS A 115 17.56 8.16 15.84
N TYR A 116 16.63 7.20 16.03
CA TYR A 116 16.61 6.32 17.19
C TYR A 116 17.93 5.57 17.34
N ALA A 117 18.43 4.96 16.27
CA ALA A 117 19.69 4.23 16.33
C ALA A 117 20.90 5.16 16.62
N ALA A 118 20.94 6.35 16.03
CA ALA A 118 21.99 7.32 16.30
C ALA A 118 22.00 7.79 17.77
N ASP A 119 20.81 8.02 18.35
CA ASP A 119 20.67 8.48 19.73
C ASP A 119 21.02 7.37 20.75
N HIS A 120 20.87 6.08 20.42
CA HIS A 120 21.06 4.96 21.35
C HIS A 120 22.31 4.13 21.12
N LYS A 121 22.80 4.03 19.86
CA LYS A 121 23.91 3.15 19.47
C LYS A 121 25.09 3.89 18.82
N GLY A 122 24.81 5.06 18.26
CA GLY A 122 25.78 5.87 17.52
C GLY A 122 25.39 6.06 16.05
N PRO A 123 25.91 7.13 15.41
CA PRO A 123 25.51 7.53 14.05
C PRO A 123 25.90 6.53 12.94
N GLU A 124 26.82 5.63 13.23
CA GLU A 124 27.19 4.54 12.32
C GLU A 124 26.12 3.44 12.20
N TYR A 125 25.17 3.34 13.14
CA TYR A 125 24.04 2.38 13.08
C TYR A 125 22.89 2.97 12.26
N HIS A 126 23.09 3.16 10.96
CA HIS A 126 22.12 3.79 10.08
C HIS A 126 21.60 2.89 8.97
N THR A 127 22.12 1.66 8.84
CA THR A 127 21.69 0.75 7.78
C THR A 127 20.33 0.17 8.09
N ILE A 128 19.43 0.21 7.11
CA ILE A 128 18.13 -0.44 7.16
C ILE A 128 18.15 -1.61 6.19
N ILE A 129 17.86 -2.81 6.68
CA ILE A 129 17.71 -3.98 5.83
C ILE A 129 16.30 -3.98 5.25
N THR A 130 16.21 -3.93 3.92
CA THR A 130 14.95 -4.10 3.18
C THR A 130 14.97 -5.43 2.43
N LEU A 131 13.89 -5.77 1.73
CA LEU A 131 13.82 -7.04 1.01
C LEU A 131 13.98 -6.82 -0.50
N LYS A 132 14.65 -7.74 -1.18
CA LYS A 132 14.65 -7.79 -2.64
C LYS A 132 13.22 -7.90 -3.16
N ASN A 133 12.94 -7.26 -4.26
CA ASN A 133 11.61 -7.08 -4.86
C ASN A 133 10.63 -6.21 -4.05
N SER A 134 11.05 -5.57 -2.95
CA SER A 134 10.23 -4.60 -2.22
C SER A 134 9.98 -3.33 -3.05
N PHE A 135 8.98 -2.56 -2.61
CA PHE A 135 8.70 -1.23 -3.16
C PHE A 135 8.27 -0.28 -2.03
N HIS A 136 9.09 0.73 -1.76
CA HIS A 136 8.87 1.67 -0.65
C HIS A 136 8.64 3.12 -1.08
N GLY A 137 8.75 3.42 -2.37
CA GLY A 137 8.46 4.75 -2.92
C GLY A 137 9.38 5.20 -4.05
N ARG A 138 9.21 6.46 -4.47
CA ARG A 138 9.93 7.09 -5.59
C ARG A 138 10.71 8.34 -5.21
N THR A 139 10.76 8.73 -3.93
CA THR A 139 11.71 9.74 -3.45
C THR A 139 13.13 9.15 -3.45
N ILE A 140 14.15 9.97 -3.45
CA ILE A 140 15.54 9.47 -3.55
C ILE A 140 15.86 8.46 -2.46
N THR A 141 15.43 8.69 -1.20
CA THR A 141 15.69 7.75 -0.11
C THR A 141 14.81 6.50 -0.18
N THR A 142 13.50 6.65 -0.43
CA THR A 142 12.62 5.47 -0.56
C THR A 142 12.90 4.67 -1.82
N LEU A 143 13.46 5.30 -2.86
CA LEU A 143 13.98 4.62 -4.04
C LEU A 143 15.18 3.73 -3.67
N ALA A 144 16.10 4.26 -2.86
CA ALA A 144 17.23 3.49 -2.34
C ALA A 144 16.77 2.36 -1.41
N ALA A 145 15.66 2.53 -0.66
CA ALA A 145 15.08 1.48 0.16
C ALA A 145 14.38 0.39 -0.67
N THR A 146 13.94 0.70 -1.88
CA THR A 146 13.24 -0.22 -2.79
C THR A 146 14.20 -1.28 -3.34
N GLY A 147 13.98 -2.56 -3.04
CA GLY A 147 14.87 -3.66 -3.42
C GLY A 147 14.68 -4.14 -4.87
N GLN A 148 14.62 -3.23 -5.83
CA GLN A 148 14.44 -3.54 -7.25
C GLN A 148 15.44 -2.71 -8.10
N ASP A 149 16.47 -3.36 -8.59
CA ASP A 149 17.57 -2.74 -9.34
C ASP A 149 17.11 -1.91 -10.55
N VAL A 150 16.01 -2.31 -11.17
CA VAL A 150 15.44 -1.59 -12.33
C VAL A 150 15.12 -0.12 -12.03
N PHE A 151 14.94 0.26 -10.78
CA PHE A 151 14.67 1.65 -10.38
C PHE A 151 15.93 2.43 -9.98
N HIS A 152 17.10 1.80 -9.86
CA HIS A 152 18.30 2.40 -9.31
C HIS A 152 19.22 3.05 -10.37
N HIS A 153 19.10 2.67 -11.65
CA HIS A 153 20.09 3.02 -12.67
C HIS A 153 20.20 4.52 -13.01
N ASP A 154 19.06 5.22 -13.00
CA ASP A 154 18.99 6.60 -13.54
C ASP A 154 19.18 7.70 -12.49
N PHE A 155 19.27 7.35 -11.18
CA PHE A 155 19.19 8.31 -10.08
C PHE A 155 20.37 8.19 -9.11
N LEU A 156 21.56 7.92 -9.64
CA LEU A 156 22.80 7.82 -8.87
C LEU A 156 23.35 9.22 -8.48
N PRO A 157 24.01 9.37 -7.30
CA PRO A 157 24.18 8.33 -6.28
C PRO A 157 22.91 8.08 -5.47
N LEU A 158 22.66 6.82 -5.10
CA LEU A 158 21.58 6.49 -4.19
C LEU A 158 21.90 6.93 -2.76
N THR A 159 20.87 7.15 -1.95
CA THR A 159 21.03 7.38 -0.52
C THR A 159 21.66 6.14 0.12
N GLU A 160 22.78 6.32 0.82
CA GLU A 160 23.50 5.25 1.51
C GLU A 160 22.72 4.68 2.72
N GLY A 161 23.13 3.51 3.20
CA GLY A 161 22.60 2.85 4.40
C GLY A 161 21.36 2.01 4.12
N PHE A 162 21.36 1.33 2.99
CA PHE A 162 20.40 0.24 2.70
C PHE A 162 21.15 -1.02 2.27
N ALA A 163 20.66 -2.18 2.72
CA ALA A 163 21.09 -3.50 2.25
C ALA A 163 19.84 -4.37 2.06
N TYR A 164 19.94 -5.37 1.18
CA TYR A 164 18.77 -6.10 0.69
C TYR A 164 18.91 -7.58 0.99
N ALA A 165 17.93 -8.15 1.73
CA ALA A 165 17.81 -9.58 1.95
C ALA A 165 16.81 -10.22 1.00
N GLU A 166 17.00 -11.50 0.69
CA GLU A 166 16.04 -12.29 -0.07
C GLU A 166 14.75 -12.49 0.75
N ALA A 167 13.60 -12.20 0.14
CA ALA A 167 12.30 -12.44 0.77
C ALA A 167 12.12 -13.93 1.06
N ASN A 168 11.57 -14.26 2.24
CA ASN A 168 11.37 -15.63 2.71
C ASN A 168 12.66 -16.45 2.90
N ASN A 169 13.82 -15.80 3.02
CA ASN A 169 15.11 -16.42 3.37
C ASN A 169 15.64 -15.80 4.67
N LEU A 170 15.35 -16.47 5.80
CA LEU A 170 15.75 -15.98 7.11
C LEU A 170 17.27 -16.02 7.34
N ASP A 171 17.97 -16.95 6.73
CA ASP A 171 19.42 -17.07 6.86
C ASP A 171 20.13 -15.94 6.11
N ASP A 172 19.63 -15.54 4.93
CA ASP A 172 20.15 -14.36 4.24
C ASP A 172 19.84 -13.08 5.03
N LEU A 173 18.64 -12.94 5.60
CA LEU A 173 18.32 -11.81 6.48
C LEU A 173 19.29 -11.70 7.67
N LYS A 174 19.58 -12.81 8.34
CA LYS A 174 20.58 -12.88 9.44
C LYS A 174 21.97 -12.47 8.96
N ALA A 175 22.39 -12.96 7.79
CA ALA A 175 23.68 -12.63 7.20
C ALA A 175 23.80 -11.13 6.90
N GLN A 176 22.75 -10.50 6.31
CA GLN A 176 22.73 -9.06 6.05
C GLN A 176 22.78 -8.24 7.35
N VAL A 177 22.02 -8.65 8.37
CA VAL A 177 22.05 -7.98 9.69
C VAL A 177 23.44 -8.07 10.32
N ALA A 178 24.09 -9.23 10.25
CA ALA A 178 25.43 -9.44 10.83
C ALA A 178 26.53 -8.66 10.07
N ALA A 179 26.36 -8.40 8.77
CA ALA A 179 27.33 -7.71 7.94
C ALA A 179 27.32 -6.18 8.11
N HIS A 180 26.27 -5.60 8.71
CA HIS A 180 26.07 -4.15 8.76
C HIS A 180 25.77 -3.64 10.18
N LYS A 181 26.06 -2.37 10.44
CA LYS A 181 25.56 -1.66 11.62
C LYS A 181 24.14 -1.18 11.38
N CYS A 182 23.18 -2.01 11.79
CA CYS A 182 21.78 -1.84 11.43
C CYS A 182 21.00 -0.98 12.44
N ALA A 183 20.11 -0.14 11.90
CA ALA A 183 19.07 0.59 12.62
C ALA A 183 17.75 -0.20 12.67
N ALA A 184 17.36 -0.83 11.56
CA ALA A 184 16.06 -1.44 11.41
C ALA A 184 16.03 -2.55 10.34
N ILE A 185 15.00 -3.39 10.43
CA ILE A 185 14.50 -4.24 9.34
C ILE A 185 13.17 -3.63 8.85
N MET A 186 13.02 -3.46 7.54
CA MET A 186 11.81 -2.91 6.90
C MET A 186 11.25 -3.88 5.89
N MET A 187 9.95 -4.17 5.96
CA MET A 187 9.29 -5.14 5.08
C MET A 187 7.84 -4.78 4.77
N GLU A 188 7.38 -5.20 3.58
CA GLU A 188 5.98 -5.40 3.24
C GLU A 188 5.63 -6.86 3.57
N VAL A 189 4.57 -7.15 4.33
CA VAL A 189 4.17 -8.55 4.58
C VAL A 189 3.57 -9.23 3.34
N VAL A 190 3.19 -8.44 2.34
CA VAL A 190 2.93 -8.87 0.96
C VAL A 190 3.57 -7.87 0.03
N GLN A 191 4.59 -8.27 -0.71
CA GLN A 191 5.27 -7.40 -1.68
C GLN A 191 4.37 -7.12 -2.88
N GLY A 192 3.79 -5.91 -2.94
CA GLY A 192 2.79 -5.56 -3.94
C GLY A 192 3.35 -5.45 -5.34
N GLU A 193 4.26 -4.53 -5.55
CA GLU A 193 4.90 -4.27 -6.85
C GLU A 193 5.89 -5.39 -7.23
N GLY A 194 6.38 -6.14 -6.26
CA GLY A 194 7.28 -7.27 -6.44
C GLY A 194 6.65 -8.52 -7.05
N GLY A 195 5.33 -8.52 -7.35
CA GLY A 195 4.64 -9.66 -7.95
C GLY A 195 3.60 -10.31 -7.03
N VAL A 196 3.07 -9.56 -6.09
CA VAL A 196 2.11 -10.01 -5.06
C VAL A 196 2.62 -11.27 -4.34
N ILE A 197 3.76 -11.09 -3.67
CA ILE A 197 4.45 -12.18 -2.96
C ILE A 197 4.21 -12.05 -1.46
N PRO A 198 3.40 -12.92 -0.84
CA PRO A 198 3.25 -12.94 0.60
C PRO A 198 4.52 -13.48 1.28
N LEU A 199 4.89 -12.87 2.40
CA LEU A 199 5.91 -13.42 3.27
C LEU A 199 5.34 -14.58 4.09
N THR A 200 6.17 -15.59 4.33
CA THR A 200 5.76 -16.73 5.15
C THR A 200 5.68 -16.36 6.62
N GLN A 201 4.87 -17.08 7.37
CA GLN A 201 4.73 -16.87 8.81
C GLN A 201 6.07 -17.08 9.54
N GLU A 202 6.85 -18.07 9.11
CA GLU A 202 8.18 -18.34 9.63
C GLU A 202 9.13 -17.15 9.43
N PHE A 203 9.16 -16.60 8.22
CA PHE A 203 10.01 -15.45 7.89
C PHE A 203 9.62 -14.20 8.69
N VAL A 204 8.31 -13.84 8.71
CA VAL A 204 7.84 -12.64 9.41
C VAL A 204 8.11 -12.72 10.91
N LYS A 205 7.83 -13.87 11.54
CA LYS A 205 8.13 -14.09 12.97
C LYS A 205 9.62 -14.12 13.24
N GLY A 206 10.40 -14.77 12.37
CA GLY A 206 11.86 -14.82 12.49
C GLY A 206 12.50 -13.45 12.33
N ALA A 207 12.01 -12.61 11.42
CA ALA A 207 12.47 -11.22 11.27
C ALA A 207 12.16 -10.38 12.51
N ALA A 208 10.96 -10.53 13.08
CA ALA A 208 10.57 -9.82 14.31
C ALA A 208 11.42 -10.28 15.50
N GLN A 209 11.67 -11.57 15.63
CA GLN A 209 12.55 -12.12 16.67
C GLN A 209 13.98 -11.62 16.51
N LEU A 210 14.53 -11.67 15.28
CA LEU A 210 15.87 -11.18 14.98
C LEU A 210 16.01 -9.68 15.31
N ALA A 211 15.01 -8.88 14.96
CA ALA A 211 14.99 -7.46 15.31
C ALA A 211 15.06 -7.25 16.82
N ALA A 212 14.29 -8.00 17.60
CA ALA A 212 14.31 -7.92 19.06
C ALA A 212 15.64 -8.38 19.66
N GLU A 213 16.21 -9.49 19.18
CA GLU A 213 17.49 -10.05 19.66
C GLU A 213 18.69 -9.14 19.38
N GLN A 214 18.66 -8.42 18.24
CA GLN A 214 19.75 -7.53 17.80
C GLN A 214 19.47 -6.07 18.16
N ASP A 215 18.42 -5.80 18.92
CA ASP A 215 17.97 -4.45 19.30
C ASP A 215 17.83 -3.54 18.07
N LEU A 216 17.15 -4.03 17.04
CA LEU A 216 16.78 -3.29 15.83
C LEU A 216 15.31 -2.90 15.90
N LEU A 217 14.96 -1.84 15.18
CA LEU A 217 13.56 -1.51 14.96
C LEU A 217 12.97 -2.39 13.86
N LEU A 218 11.70 -2.77 14.03
CA LEU A 218 10.92 -3.44 13.01
C LEU A 218 9.94 -2.45 12.36
N ILE A 219 10.07 -2.25 11.05
CA ILE A 219 9.21 -1.37 10.25
C ILE A 219 8.34 -2.24 9.34
N CYS A 220 7.01 -2.10 9.43
CA CYS A 220 6.07 -2.69 8.50
C CYS A 220 5.51 -1.63 7.56
N ASP A 221 5.76 -1.80 6.26
CA ASP A 221 5.15 -1.00 5.20
C ASP A 221 3.77 -1.58 4.86
N GLU A 222 2.73 -0.89 5.33
CA GLU A 222 1.32 -1.23 5.14
C GLU A 222 0.63 -0.34 4.09
N VAL A 223 1.41 0.35 3.28
CA VAL A 223 0.91 1.31 2.28
C VAL A 223 -0.03 0.64 1.28
N GLN A 224 0.26 -0.59 0.85
CA GLN A 224 -0.60 -1.29 -0.12
C GLN A 224 -1.50 -2.35 0.51
N ILE A 225 -0.98 -3.17 1.44
CA ILE A 225 -1.72 -4.29 2.04
C ILE A 225 -2.61 -3.88 3.22
N GLY A 226 -2.37 -2.70 3.79
CA GLY A 226 -3.11 -2.19 4.94
C GLY A 226 -4.53 -1.73 4.64
N ASN A 227 -5.12 -1.06 5.62
CA ASN A 227 -6.44 -0.43 5.54
C ASN A 227 -7.56 -1.41 5.13
N GLY A 228 -7.57 -2.60 5.73
CA GLY A 228 -8.60 -3.63 5.53
C GLY A 228 -8.35 -4.57 4.35
N ARG A 229 -7.39 -4.29 3.47
CA ARG A 229 -7.13 -5.04 2.25
C ARG A 229 -6.84 -6.53 2.49
N SER A 230 -6.12 -6.85 3.56
CA SER A 230 -5.78 -8.22 3.96
C SER A 230 -6.93 -8.98 4.67
N GLY A 231 -8.05 -8.31 5.00
CA GLY A 231 -9.09 -8.85 5.89
C GLY A 231 -8.79 -8.64 7.38
N LYS A 232 -7.75 -7.88 7.71
CA LYS A 232 -7.48 -7.23 8.99
C LYS A 232 -7.14 -5.76 8.73
N LEU A 233 -7.12 -4.91 9.76
CA LEU A 233 -6.79 -3.49 9.58
C LEU A 233 -5.44 -3.34 8.89
N TYR A 234 -4.42 -4.04 9.36
CA TYR A 234 -3.09 -4.13 8.76
C TYR A 234 -2.66 -5.58 8.56
N GLY A 235 -1.82 -5.81 7.52
CA GLY A 235 -1.36 -7.13 7.13
C GLY A 235 -0.51 -7.81 8.20
N TYR A 236 0.37 -7.07 8.90
CA TYR A 236 1.21 -7.62 9.96
C TYR A 236 0.40 -8.26 11.10
N MET A 237 -0.84 -7.84 11.31
CA MET A 237 -1.71 -8.40 12.35
C MET A 237 -2.06 -9.88 12.14
N HIS A 238 -1.89 -10.41 10.93
CA HIS A 238 -2.08 -11.84 10.66
C HIS A 238 -1.01 -12.71 11.30
N TYR A 239 0.17 -12.14 11.58
CA TYR A 239 1.34 -12.87 12.04
C TYR A 239 1.54 -12.79 13.56
N GLY A 240 0.75 -11.96 14.26
CA GLY A 240 0.86 -11.80 15.71
C GLY A 240 2.18 -11.14 16.17
N ILE A 241 2.76 -10.30 15.32
CA ILE A 241 3.91 -9.47 15.63
C ILE A 241 3.48 -8.05 16.00
N THR A 242 4.36 -7.32 16.68
CA THR A 242 4.18 -5.89 16.99
C THR A 242 5.36 -5.12 16.42
N PRO A 243 5.21 -4.43 15.28
CA PRO A 243 6.27 -3.58 14.74
C PRO A 243 6.48 -2.34 15.60
N ASP A 244 7.70 -1.77 15.55
CA ASP A 244 8.01 -0.51 16.19
C ASP A 244 7.51 0.69 15.38
N ILE A 245 7.44 0.56 14.06
CA ILE A 245 6.95 1.60 13.14
C ILE A 245 6.06 0.95 12.07
N VAL A 246 4.95 1.61 11.76
CA VAL A 246 4.05 1.23 10.65
C VAL A 246 3.86 2.42 9.72
N SER A 247 4.14 2.27 8.44
CA SER A 247 3.78 3.25 7.42
C SER A 247 2.49 2.86 6.70
N THR A 248 1.63 3.81 6.42
CA THR A 248 0.35 3.58 5.72
C THR A 248 -0.03 4.76 4.84
N ALA A 249 -0.79 4.53 3.79
CA ALA A 249 -1.32 5.54 2.86
C ALA A 249 -2.45 4.95 2.00
N LYS A 250 -2.55 5.31 0.73
CA LYS A 250 -3.48 4.73 -0.26
C LYS A 250 -4.90 4.61 0.28
N GLY A 251 -5.30 3.39 0.65
CA GLY A 251 -6.63 3.10 1.19
C GLY A 251 -7.00 3.90 2.45
N LEU A 252 -6.03 4.46 3.16
CA LEU A 252 -6.27 5.35 4.28
C LEU A 252 -7.00 6.63 3.85
N GLY A 253 -6.55 7.27 2.77
CA GLY A 253 -7.17 8.49 2.24
C GLY A 253 -8.39 8.25 1.35
N GLY A 254 -8.53 7.01 0.81
CA GLY A 254 -9.68 6.63 -0.02
C GLY A 254 -9.86 7.41 -1.31
N GLY A 255 -8.81 8.05 -1.80
CA GLY A 255 -8.79 8.89 -3.01
C GLY A 255 -8.15 10.25 -2.80
N LEU A 256 -8.04 10.72 -1.56
CA LEU A 256 -7.29 11.93 -1.20
C LEU A 256 -5.85 11.59 -0.78
N PRO A 257 -4.89 12.50 -1.06
CA PRO A 257 -3.49 12.32 -0.66
C PRO A 257 -3.34 12.35 0.86
N LEU A 258 -3.09 11.19 1.46
CA LEU A 258 -2.83 11.03 2.88
C LEU A 258 -1.88 9.86 3.10
N GLY A 259 -0.83 10.08 3.88
CA GLY A 259 0.05 9.08 4.44
C GLY A 259 0.15 9.25 5.95
N ALA A 260 0.54 8.20 6.64
CA ALA A 260 0.78 8.25 8.06
C ALA A 260 1.92 7.29 8.45
N THR A 261 2.72 7.70 9.43
CA THR A 261 3.73 6.89 10.10
C THR A 261 3.32 6.75 11.56
N LEU A 262 2.97 5.53 11.94
CA LEU A 262 2.59 5.20 13.30
C LEU A 262 3.84 4.81 14.07
N LEU A 263 4.06 5.42 15.22
CA LEU A 263 5.23 5.26 16.07
C LEU A 263 4.85 4.47 17.33
N GLY A 264 5.54 3.38 17.55
CA GLY A 264 5.40 2.53 18.74
C GLY A 264 6.14 3.09 19.95
N GLU A 265 6.10 2.35 21.05
CA GLU A 265 6.63 2.75 22.37
C GLU A 265 8.09 3.23 22.34
N LYS A 266 8.97 2.53 21.62
CA LYS A 266 10.40 2.87 21.57
C LYS A 266 10.67 4.20 20.85
N VAL A 267 9.83 4.58 19.88
CA VAL A 267 10.11 5.68 18.94
C VAL A 267 9.10 6.82 19.00
N GLN A 268 8.11 6.75 19.89
CA GLN A 268 7.03 7.74 19.97
C GLN A 268 7.50 9.20 20.15
N ASP A 269 8.64 9.40 20.79
CA ASP A 269 9.21 10.71 21.09
C ASP A 269 10.54 11.00 20.36
N VAL A 270 10.94 10.13 19.42
CA VAL A 270 12.20 10.26 18.69
C VAL A 270 12.26 11.50 17.79
N LEU A 271 11.13 11.88 17.21
CA LEU A 271 11.00 13.09 16.39
C LEU A 271 10.54 14.26 17.26
N THR A 272 11.35 15.32 17.29
CA THR A 272 11.10 16.54 18.07
C THR A 272 10.75 17.70 17.16
N PRO A 273 10.22 18.84 17.67
CA PRO A 273 9.94 20.01 16.86
C PRO A 273 11.15 20.43 16.02
N GLY A 274 10.93 20.60 14.71
CA GLY A 274 11.95 20.95 13.73
C GLY A 274 12.74 19.77 13.14
N SER A 275 12.65 18.55 13.68
CA SER A 275 13.37 17.38 13.13
C SER A 275 12.72 16.79 11.87
N HIS A 276 11.41 16.94 11.72
CA HIS A 276 10.63 16.52 10.57
C HIS A 276 9.38 17.38 10.43
N GLY A 277 8.76 17.40 9.24
CA GLY A 277 7.56 18.20 9.01
C GLY A 277 6.96 17.97 7.62
N SER A 278 5.70 18.40 7.47
CA SER A 278 4.96 18.41 6.21
C SER A 278 3.98 19.57 6.23
N THR A 279 3.91 20.35 5.15
CA THR A 279 2.95 21.45 5.03
C THR A 279 1.51 20.93 5.01
N PHE A 280 1.23 19.88 4.25
CA PHE A 280 -0.11 19.33 4.06
C PHE A 280 -0.39 18.07 4.88
N GLY A 281 0.60 17.50 5.56
CA GLY A 281 0.43 16.31 6.39
C GLY A 281 -0.59 16.57 7.50
N GLY A 282 -1.58 15.68 7.64
CA GLY A 282 -2.70 15.88 8.55
C GLY A 282 -3.76 16.86 8.03
N ASN A 283 -3.82 17.09 6.71
CA ASN A 283 -4.84 17.94 6.11
C ASN A 283 -6.23 17.56 6.63
N PRO A 284 -7.04 18.52 7.18
CA PRO A 284 -8.31 18.21 7.83
C PRO A 284 -9.32 17.50 6.93
N VAL A 285 -9.35 17.85 5.63
CA VAL A 285 -10.25 17.23 4.64
C VAL A 285 -9.86 15.79 4.38
N CYS A 286 -8.56 15.52 4.22
CA CYS A 286 -8.04 14.16 4.04
C CYS A 286 -8.28 13.30 5.29
N CYS A 287 -8.07 13.86 6.48
CA CYS A 287 -8.30 13.18 7.75
C CYS A 287 -9.78 12.88 7.99
N ALA A 288 -10.70 13.78 7.64
CA ALA A 288 -12.13 13.52 7.71
C ALA A 288 -12.56 12.37 6.79
N GLY A 289 -12.03 12.32 5.57
CA GLY A 289 -12.21 11.20 4.66
C GLY A 289 -11.69 9.88 5.25
N ALA A 290 -10.50 9.89 5.84
CA ALA A 290 -9.89 8.72 6.48
C ALA A 290 -10.68 8.23 7.69
N LEU A 291 -11.18 9.13 8.53
CA LEU A 291 -12.07 8.80 9.65
C LEU A 291 -13.32 8.06 9.17
N SER A 292 -13.97 8.56 8.09
CA SER A 292 -15.11 7.89 7.46
C SER A 292 -14.78 6.46 7.01
N ILE A 293 -13.56 6.21 6.53
CA ILE A 293 -13.10 4.88 6.13
C ILE A 293 -12.86 4.01 7.35
N LEU A 294 -12.02 4.45 8.30
CA LEU A 294 -11.58 3.64 9.43
C LEU A 294 -12.71 3.24 10.38
N HIS A 295 -13.74 4.07 10.53
CA HIS A 295 -14.93 3.73 11.33
C HIS A 295 -15.73 2.58 10.71
N ARG A 296 -15.65 2.40 9.39
CA ARG A 296 -16.36 1.35 8.65
C ARG A 296 -15.51 0.10 8.37
N LEU A 297 -14.22 0.10 8.73
CA LEU A 297 -13.38 -1.11 8.73
C LEU A 297 -13.73 -1.92 9.99
N ASP A 298 -14.89 -2.54 9.96
CA ASP A 298 -15.46 -3.33 11.05
C ASP A 298 -15.30 -4.85 10.81
N GLY A 299 -15.70 -5.64 11.80
CA GLY A 299 -15.63 -7.10 11.74
C GLY A 299 -16.36 -7.71 10.54
N PRO A 300 -17.61 -7.34 10.27
CA PRO A 300 -18.38 -7.83 9.10
C PRO A 300 -17.71 -7.53 7.76
N LEU A 301 -17.23 -6.28 7.54
CA LEU A 301 -16.54 -5.95 6.30
C LEU A 301 -15.24 -6.74 6.15
N LEU A 302 -14.42 -6.79 7.20
CA LEU A 302 -13.15 -7.52 7.17
C LEU A 302 -13.35 -9.02 6.96
N GLN A 303 -14.43 -9.60 7.48
CA GLN A 303 -14.84 -10.97 7.22
C GLN A 303 -15.23 -11.14 5.74
N SER A 304 -16.05 -10.24 5.20
CA SER A 304 -16.43 -10.25 3.78
C SER A 304 -15.22 -10.13 2.83
N VAL A 305 -14.18 -9.39 3.21
CA VAL A 305 -12.91 -9.35 2.46
C VAL A 305 -12.27 -10.73 2.38
N ARG A 306 -12.23 -11.48 3.48
CA ARG A 306 -11.68 -12.85 3.49
C ARG A 306 -12.52 -13.80 2.64
N GLU A 307 -13.83 -13.76 2.77
CA GLU A 307 -14.75 -14.59 1.98
C GLU A 307 -14.63 -14.34 0.47
N LYS A 308 -14.51 -13.07 0.07
CA LYS A 308 -14.28 -12.71 -1.33
C LYS A 308 -12.91 -13.17 -1.83
N SER A 309 -11.90 -13.09 -0.99
CA SER A 309 -10.57 -13.63 -1.28
C SER A 309 -10.63 -15.13 -1.54
N ASP A 310 -11.25 -15.86 -0.63
CA ASP A 310 -11.43 -17.32 -0.73
C ASP A 310 -12.19 -17.71 -2.00
N PHE A 311 -13.23 -16.95 -2.36
CA PHE A 311 -13.97 -17.13 -3.60
C PHE A 311 -13.04 -16.98 -4.83
N ILE A 312 -12.26 -15.90 -4.92
CA ILE A 312 -11.35 -15.64 -6.06
C ILE A 312 -10.31 -16.76 -6.15
N VAL A 313 -9.66 -17.09 -5.04
CA VAL A 313 -8.63 -18.13 -4.98
C VAL A 313 -9.21 -19.48 -5.42
N LYS A 314 -10.38 -19.87 -4.89
CA LYS A 314 -11.04 -21.12 -5.27
C LYS A 314 -11.44 -21.15 -6.75
N ALA A 315 -11.90 -20.04 -7.30
CA ALA A 315 -12.38 -19.97 -8.69
C ALA A 315 -11.22 -20.04 -9.72
N LEU A 316 -10.05 -19.51 -9.35
CA LEU A 316 -8.92 -19.39 -10.26
C LEU A 316 -7.83 -20.46 -10.07
N THR A 317 -7.70 -21.04 -8.87
CA THR A 317 -6.72 -22.12 -8.64
C THR A 317 -7.06 -23.36 -9.45
N GLY A 318 -6.13 -23.79 -10.30
CA GLY A 318 -6.30 -24.92 -11.21
C GLY A 318 -7.20 -24.64 -12.42
N ALA A 319 -7.64 -23.40 -12.62
CA ALA A 319 -8.35 -23.02 -13.84
C ALA A 319 -7.40 -23.07 -15.05
N LYS A 320 -7.93 -23.40 -16.23
CA LYS A 320 -7.19 -23.45 -17.48
C LYS A 320 -6.51 -22.11 -17.75
N GLY A 321 -5.21 -22.14 -18.07
CA GLY A 321 -4.40 -20.95 -18.33
C GLY A 321 -3.92 -20.19 -17.08
N VAL A 322 -4.25 -20.66 -15.87
CA VAL A 322 -3.77 -20.11 -14.59
C VAL A 322 -2.71 -21.04 -13.99
N ARG A 323 -1.51 -20.52 -13.77
CA ARG A 323 -0.39 -21.26 -13.14
C ARG A 323 -0.44 -21.23 -11.62
N SER A 324 -0.68 -20.05 -11.06
CA SER A 324 -0.74 -19.86 -9.61
C SER A 324 -1.59 -18.65 -9.23
N VAL A 325 -2.11 -18.65 -8.00
CA VAL A 325 -2.74 -17.49 -7.34
C VAL A 325 -2.03 -17.27 -6.01
N THR A 326 -1.53 -16.07 -5.79
CA THR A 326 -0.80 -15.69 -4.56
C THR A 326 -1.37 -14.41 -3.97
N GLY A 327 -1.13 -14.15 -2.69
CA GLY A 327 -1.55 -12.91 -2.05
C GLY A 327 -2.24 -13.14 -0.71
N LEU A 328 -2.90 -12.11 -0.21
CA LEU A 328 -3.60 -12.11 1.08
C LEU A 328 -4.80 -11.16 1.01
N GLY A 329 -5.98 -11.64 1.40
CA GLY A 329 -7.21 -10.87 1.29
C GLY A 329 -7.49 -10.46 -0.15
N LEU A 330 -7.92 -9.22 -0.36
CA LEU A 330 -8.19 -8.67 -1.69
C LEU A 330 -6.95 -7.98 -2.32
N MET A 331 -5.78 -8.53 -2.09
CA MET A 331 -4.53 -8.23 -2.80
C MET A 331 -4.00 -9.54 -3.35
N LEU A 332 -4.41 -9.86 -4.58
CA LEU A 332 -4.13 -11.14 -5.22
C LEU A 332 -3.38 -10.95 -6.53
N GLY A 333 -2.43 -11.85 -6.79
CA GLY A 333 -1.67 -11.97 -8.03
C GLY A 333 -1.96 -13.29 -8.71
N VAL A 334 -2.38 -13.24 -9.97
CA VAL A 334 -2.69 -14.40 -10.79
C VAL A 334 -1.59 -14.55 -11.83
N GLU A 335 -0.82 -15.62 -11.73
CA GLU A 335 0.17 -15.98 -12.74
C GLU A 335 -0.52 -16.75 -13.86
N THR A 336 -0.34 -16.29 -15.10
CA THR A 336 -1.04 -16.83 -16.26
C THR A 336 -0.07 -17.49 -17.24
N GLU A 337 -0.55 -18.45 -18.04
CA GLU A 337 0.23 -19.04 -19.12
C GLU A 337 0.42 -18.05 -20.28
N ARG A 338 -0.61 -17.24 -20.54
CA ARG A 338 -0.60 -16.17 -21.54
C ARG A 338 0.21 -14.97 -21.01
N PRO A 339 0.80 -14.17 -21.91
CA PRO A 339 1.45 -12.91 -21.51
C PRO A 339 0.49 -11.99 -20.76
N VAL A 340 0.94 -11.46 -19.62
CA VAL A 340 0.10 -10.62 -18.74
C VAL A 340 -0.50 -9.41 -19.47
N LYS A 341 0.26 -8.80 -20.39
CA LYS A 341 -0.23 -7.65 -21.18
C LYS A 341 -1.42 -8.02 -22.05
N ASP A 342 -1.42 -9.21 -22.64
CA ASP A 342 -2.51 -9.69 -23.48
C ASP A 342 -3.76 -9.98 -22.65
N VAL A 343 -3.59 -10.62 -21.49
CA VAL A 343 -4.68 -10.88 -20.54
C VAL A 343 -5.31 -9.56 -20.06
N ILE A 344 -4.51 -8.57 -19.69
CA ILE A 344 -5.02 -7.25 -19.26
C ILE A 344 -5.80 -6.56 -20.40
N SER A 345 -5.25 -6.57 -21.61
CA SER A 345 -5.88 -5.95 -22.77
C SER A 345 -7.22 -6.59 -23.10
N GLU A 346 -7.30 -7.91 -23.01
CA GLU A 346 -8.54 -8.63 -23.31
C GLU A 346 -9.56 -8.50 -22.19
N CYS A 347 -9.17 -8.54 -20.92
CA CYS A 347 -10.06 -8.22 -19.80
C CYS A 347 -10.65 -6.82 -19.95
N MET A 348 -9.83 -5.83 -20.29
CA MET A 348 -10.27 -4.46 -20.56
C MET A 348 -11.25 -4.39 -21.73
N ALA A 349 -11.00 -5.11 -22.83
CA ALA A 349 -11.92 -5.18 -23.95
C ALA A 349 -13.29 -5.75 -23.54
N ARG A 350 -13.30 -6.71 -22.59
CA ARG A 350 -14.50 -7.35 -22.01
C ARG A 350 -15.10 -6.60 -20.81
N GLY A 351 -14.62 -5.39 -20.50
CA GLY A 351 -15.19 -4.54 -19.45
C GLY A 351 -14.70 -4.85 -18.03
N VAL A 352 -13.48 -5.38 -17.87
CA VAL A 352 -12.86 -5.60 -16.56
C VAL A 352 -11.48 -4.95 -16.53
N LEU A 353 -11.27 -4.02 -15.60
CA LEU A 353 -9.98 -3.34 -15.43
C LEU A 353 -9.14 -4.06 -14.37
N VAL A 354 -8.07 -4.68 -14.81
CA VAL A 354 -7.04 -5.29 -13.98
C VAL A 354 -5.69 -4.66 -14.29
N ILE A 355 -4.71 -4.83 -13.41
CA ILE A 355 -3.35 -4.29 -13.59
C ILE A 355 -2.30 -5.38 -13.44
N SER A 356 -1.05 -5.07 -13.79
CA SER A 356 0.06 -6.00 -13.60
C SER A 356 0.78 -5.78 -12.26
N ALA A 357 1.41 -6.85 -11.77
CA ALA A 357 2.52 -6.82 -10.85
C ALA A 357 3.59 -7.78 -11.39
N LYS A 358 4.62 -7.23 -12.01
CA LYS A 358 5.62 -7.99 -12.78
C LYS A 358 4.95 -8.92 -13.81
N ASN A 359 5.06 -10.23 -13.63
CA ASN A 359 4.52 -11.26 -14.51
C ASN A 359 3.14 -11.80 -14.09
N LYS A 360 2.45 -11.13 -13.18
CA LYS A 360 1.11 -11.52 -12.71
C LYS A 360 0.07 -10.45 -13.01
N VAL A 361 -1.16 -10.89 -13.24
CA VAL A 361 -2.34 -10.03 -13.19
C VAL A 361 -2.66 -9.76 -11.72
N ARG A 362 -2.72 -8.48 -11.32
CA ARG A 362 -2.98 -8.07 -9.95
C ARG A 362 -4.43 -7.63 -9.78
N LEU A 363 -5.07 -8.17 -8.75
CA LEU A 363 -6.45 -7.89 -8.38
C LEU A 363 -6.48 -7.13 -7.05
N LEU A 364 -7.09 -5.94 -7.07
CA LEU A 364 -7.23 -5.02 -5.94
C LEU A 364 -8.65 -4.40 -5.94
N PRO A 365 -9.73 -5.19 -5.97
CA PRO A 365 -11.10 -4.63 -6.01
C PRO A 365 -11.41 -3.83 -4.75
N ALA A 366 -12.47 -3.03 -4.78
CA ALA A 366 -12.99 -2.37 -3.58
C ALA A 366 -13.36 -3.41 -2.50
N LEU A 367 -13.13 -3.08 -1.23
CA LEU A 367 -13.39 -4.00 -0.10
C LEU A 367 -14.86 -4.43 -0.05
N ASN A 368 -15.74 -3.50 -0.42
CA ASN A 368 -17.20 -3.69 -0.44
C ASN A 368 -17.74 -4.05 -1.83
N ILE A 369 -16.89 -4.47 -2.79
CA ILE A 369 -17.38 -4.90 -4.12
C ILE A 369 -18.54 -5.89 -3.98
N PRO A 370 -19.70 -5.68 -4.67
CA PRO A 370 -20.80 -6.63 -4.67
C PRO A 370 -20.38 -7.99 -5.26
N MET A 371 -20.83 -9.08 -4.64
CA MET A 371 -20.48 -10.45 -5.10
C MET A 371 -20.80 -10.66 -6.57
N ALA A 372 -21.96 -10.21 -7.07
CA ALA A 372 -22.33 -10.37 -8.48
C ALA A 372 -21.34 -9.72 -9.44
N GLN A 373 -20.79 -8.52 -9.09
CA GLN A 373 -19.76 -7.88 -9.89
C GLN A 373 -18.41 -8.61 -9.78
N LEU A 374 -18.07 -9.11 -8.59
CA LEU A 374 -16.87 -9.90 -8.37
C LEU A 374 -16.91 -11.21 -9.17
N GLU A 375 -18.02 -11.92 -9.12
CA GLU A 375 -18.27 -13.16 -9.88
C GLU A 375 -18.13 -12.93 -11.38
N GLN A 376 -18.74 -11.86 -11.89
CA GLN A 376 -18.64 -11.47 -13.29
C GLN A 376 -17.18 -11.16 -13.68
N ALA A 377 -16.47 -10.37 -12.89
CA ALA A 377 -15.07 -10.03 -13.18
C ALA A 377 -14.15 -11.26 -13.16
N VAL A 378 -14.36 -12.16 -12.21
CA VAL A 378 -13.58 -13.40 -12.08
C VAL A 378 -13.90 -14.35 -13.22
N SER A 379 -15.17 -14.46 -13.67
CA SER A 379 -15.54 -15.24 -14.84
C SER A 379 -14.83 -14.74 -16.10
N VAL A 380 -14.88 -13.43 -16.36
CA VAL A 380 -14.18 -12.83 -17.51
C VAL A 380 -12.68 -13.12 -17.46
N LEU A 381 -12.04 -12.94 -16.30
CA LEU A 381 -10.61 -13.23 -16.15
C LEU A 381 -10.30 -14.71 -16.43
N LYS A 382 -11.14 -15.63 -15.95
CA LYS A 382 -10.97 -17.07 -16.15
C LYS A 382 -11.07 -17.43 -17.62
N ASP A 383 -12.09 -16.93 -18.35
CA ASP A 383 -12.30 -17.18 -19.78
C ASP A 383 -11.11 -16.63 -20.60
N VAL A 384 -10.65 -15.41 -20.27
CA VAL A 384 -9.50 -14.80 -20.91
C VAL A 384 -8.22 -15.63 -20.66
N CYS A 385 -7.99 -16.11 -19.43
CA CYS A 385 -6.84 -16.99 -19.14
C CYS A 385 -6.91 -18.29 -19.94
N ALA A 386 -8.10 -18.87 -20.12
CA ALA A 386 -8.34 -20.09 -20.90
C ALA A 386 -8.16 -19.87 -22.44
N GLY A 387 -8.17 -18.63 -22.91
CA GLY A 387 -8.16 -18.28 -24.34
C GLY A 387 -9.52 -18.49 -25.01
N GLU A 388 -10.61 -18.28 -24.27
CA GLU A 388 -12.02 -18.49 -24.69
C GLU A 388 -12.72 -17.18 -24.97
#